data_028617c51704638de22f84c6ba8b4a65
#
_entry.id   028617c51704638de22f84c6ba8b4a65
#
_cell.length_a   1.000
_cell.length_b   1.000
_cell.length_c   1.000
_cell.angle_alpha   90.00
_cell.angle_beta   90.00
_cell.angle_gamma   90.00
#
_symmetry.space_group_name_H-M   'P 1'
#
loop_
_entity.id
_entity.type
_entity.pdbx_description
1 polymer ?
#
loop_
_entity_poly.entity_id
_entity_poly.type
_entity_poly.pdbx_seq_one_letter_code
_entity_poly.pdbx_strand_id
1 'polypeptide(L)'
;MLLSDRDIIAEIDQGRIALDPWDPEMLQPSSIDVRLDRFFRVFENHKYPHIDPAADQSDLTREVEPEGDDPFILHPGEFVLGSTYEVVSLPDDIAARVEGKSSLGRLGLLTHATAGFVDPGFSGHVTLELANVATLPIKLYPGMKIGQFCFFRLTSPSEHPYGSEKYGSRYQGQRGPTPSRSFQSFHRTPI
;
A
#
# COMPACT_ATOMS: atom_id res chain seq x y z
N MET A 1 -19.38 1.77 -7.55
CA MET A 1 -20.12 2.43 -6.44
C MET A 1 -19.31 2.22 -5.18
N LEU A 2 -19.08 3.27 -4.39
CA LEU A 2 -18.40 3.18 -3.09
C LEU A 2 -19.26 2.37 -2.12
N LEU A 3 -18.65 1.44 -1.39
CA LEU A 3 -19.35 0.62 -0.39
C LEU A 3 -19.49 1.39 0.94
N SER A 4 -20.65 1.25 1.57
CA SER A 4 -20.88 1.69 2.95
C SER A 4 -20.32 0.64 3.94
N ASP A 5 -20.27 1.00 5.22
CA ASP A 5 -19.91 0.10 6.32
C ASP A 5 -20.73 -1.21 6.30
N ARG A 6 -22.05 -1.09 6.09
CA ARG A 6 -22.96 -2.24 5.97
C ARG A 6 -22.58 -3.16 4.82
N ASP A 7 -22.30 -2.58 3.65
CA ASP A 7 -21.93 -3.35 2.47
C ASP A 7 -20.54 -4.00 2.65
N ILE A 8 -19.61 -3.29 3.27
CA ILE A 8 -18.27 -3.81 3.58
C ILE A 8 -18.37 -5.03 4.50
N ILE A 9 -19.14 -4.95 5.60
CA ILE A 9 -19.36 -6.09 6.50
C ILE A 9 -19.98 -7.27 5.74
N ALA A 10 -21.00 -7.01 4.92
CA ALA A 10 -21.64 -8.08 4.16
C ALA A 10 -20.67 -8.80 3.20
N GLU A 11 -19.73 -8.07 2.58
CA GLU A 11 -18.70 -8.66 1.73
C GLU A 11 -17.65 -9.45 2.53
N ILE A 12 -17.31 -8.99 3.75
CA ILE A 12 -16.40 -9.70 4.65
C ILE A 12 -17.06 -11.00 5.18
N ASP A 13 -18.30 -10.92 5.62
CA ASP A 13 -19.04 -12.08 6.16
C ASP A 13 -19.22 -13.18 5.10
N GLN A 14 -19.30 -12.78 3.82
CA GLN A 14 -19.35 -13.72 2.69
C GLN A 14 -17.95 -14.20 2.23
N GLY A 15 -16.87 -13.73 2.87
CA GLY A 15 -15.50 -14.06 2.50
C GLY A 15 -15.06 -13.49 1.14
N ARG A 16 -15.75 -12.48 0.62
CA ARG A 16 -15.43 -11.84 -0.68
C ARG A 16 -14.35 -10.77 -0.53
N ILE A 17 -14.43 -9.93 0.50
CA ILE A 17 -13.34 -9.08 0.96
C ILE A 17 -12.74 -9.78 2.18
N ALA A 18 -11.41 -9.92 2.22
CA ALA A 18 -10.72 -10.39 3.40
C ALA A 18 -9.63 -9.39 3.81
N LEU A 19 -9.55 -9.15 5.11
CA LEU A 19 -8.40 -8.50 5.77
C LEU A 19 -7.88 -9.46 6.83
N ASP A 20 -6.58 -9.67 6.85
CA ASP A 20 -5.93 -10.54 7.82
C ASP A 20 -4.76 -9.78 8.49
N PRO A 21 -4.88 -9.52 9.81
CA PRO A 21 -6.00 -9.81 10.69
C PRO A 21 -7.20 -8.85 10.50
N TRP A 22 -8.42 -9.38 10.59
CA TRP A 22 -9.63 -8.56 10.63
C TRP A 22 -9.93 -8.07 12.05
N ASP A 23 -10.20 -6.77 12.16
CA ASP A 23 -10.58 -6.12 13.40
C ASP A 23 -11.80 -5.20 13.15
N PRO A 24 -12.98 -5.54 13.70
CA PRO A 24 -14.19 -4.73 13.51
C PRO A 24 -14.08 -3.27 13.97
N GLU A 25 -13.17 -2.96 14.91
CA GLU A 25 -12.94 -1.58 15.37
C GLU A 25 -12.25 -0.69 14.32
N MET A 26 -11.77 -1.30 13.23
CA MET A 26 -11.18 -0.56 12.10
C MET A 26 -12.25 -0.06 11.13
N LEU A 27 -13.50 -0.54 11.23
CA LEU A 27 -14.58 -0.14 10.33
C LEU A 27 -14.93 1.33 10.49
N GLN A 28 -15.07 2.01 9.35
CA GLN A 28 -15.48 3.40 9.23
C GLN A 28 -16.72 3.47 8.33
N PRO A 29 -17.46 4.60 8.25
CA PRO A 29 -18.72 4.69 7.49
C PRO A 29 -18.65 4.27 6.01
N SER A 30 -17.46 4.33 5.37
CA SER A 30 -17.25 3.94 3.97
C SER A 30 -15.84 3.46 3.68
N SER A 31 -15.14 2.98 4.70
CA SER A 31 -13.77 2.50 4.58
C SER A 31 -13.40 1.59 5.76
N ILE A 32 -12.24 0.97 5.67
CA ILE A 32 -11.60 0.26 6.79
C ILE A 32 -10.25 0.92 7.05
N ASP A 33 -10.01 1.32 8.30
CA ASP A 33 -8.69 1.76 8.74
C ASP A 33 -7.68 0.62 8.63
N VAL A 34 -6.44 0.95 8.27
CA VAL A 34 -5.34 -0.01 8.22
C VAL A 34 -4.16 0.48 9.05
N ARG A 35 -3.41 -0.48 9.57
CA ARG A 35 -2.26 -0.23 10.43
C ARG A 35 -0.97 -0.29 9.64
N LEU A 36 0.05 0.38 10.17
CA LEU A 36 1.40 0.35 9.65
C LEU A 36 2.12 -0.91 10.14
N ASP A 37 2.71 -1.65 9.21
CA ASP A 37 3.61 -2.76 9.55
C ASP A 37 4.94 -2.24 10.13
N ARG A 38 5.72 -3.14 10.72
CA ARG A 38 7.00 -2.81 11.34
C ARG A 38 8.18 -2.71 10.38
N PHE A 39 8.04 -3.21 9.16
CA PHE A 39 9.12 -3.22 8.16
C PHE A 39 9.06 -1.98 7.27
N PHE A 40 10.24 -1.40 7.03
CA PHE A 40 10.42 -0.24 6.15
C PHE A 40 11.52 -0.52 5.14
N ARG A 41 11.45 0.12 3.97
CA ARG A 41 12.58 0.13 3.02
C ARG A 41 13.07 1.55 2.84
N VAL A 42 14.34 1.75 3.14
CA VAL A 42 15.04 3.03 3.00
C VAL A 42 15.91 3.00 1.75
N PHE A 43 16.03 4.16 1.08
CA PHE A 43 16.80 4.28 -0.15
C PHE A 43 18.31 4.39 0.12
N GLU A 44 19.10 3.62 -0.60
CA GLU A 44 20.56 3.61 -0.57
C GLU A 44 21.12 4.55 -1.65
N ASN A 45 20.89 5.86 -1.45
CA ASN A 45 21.16 6.90 -2.44
C ASN A 45 22.63 6.99 -2.94
N HIS A 46 23.56 6.33 -2.25
CA HIS A 46 24.98 6.30 -2.63
C HIS A 46 25.32 5.21 -3.64
N LYS A 47 24.42 4.23 -3.88
CA LYS A 47 24.70 3.10 -4.77
C LYS A 47 24.60 3.45 -6.26
N TYR A 48 23.76 4.39 -6.60
CA TYR A 48 23.44 4.72 -7.99
C TYR A 48 23.47 6.23 -8.22
N PRO A 49 23.95 6.69 -9.39
CA PRO A 49 23.91 8.11 -9.74
C PRO A 49 22.50 8.61 -10.08
N HIS A 50 21.59 7.72 -10.40
CA HIS A 50 20.18 8.01 -10.73
C HIS A 50 19.32 6.76 -10.58
N ILE A 51 18.01 6.95 -10.49
CA ILE A 51 17.02 5.87 -10.55
C ILE A 51 16.64 5.67 -12.02
N ASP A 52 16.79 4.45 -12.52
CA ASP A 52 16.40 4.06 -13.88
C ASP A 52 15.25 3.03 -13.80
N PRO A 53 14.02 3.42 -14.20
CA PRO A 53 12.87 2.50 -14.19
C PRO A 53 13.02 1.29 -15.13
N ALA A 54 13.94 1.35 -16.09
CA ALA A 54 14.19 0.28 -17.06
C ALA A 54 15.24 -0.72 -16.56
N ALA A 55 16.03 -0.37 -15.55
CA ALA A 55 17.09 -1.18 -15.01
C ALA A 55 16.66 -1.94 -13.75
N ASP A 56 17.20 -3.14 -13.55
CA ASP A 56 17.08 -3.83 -12.26
C ASP A 56 17.97 -3.14 -11.22
N GLN A 57 17.34 -2.40 -10.33
CA GLN A 57 17.95 -1.74 -9.18
C GLN A 57 17.26 -2.23 -7.89
N SER A 58 17.04 -3.55 -7.77
CA SER A 58 16.33 -4.15 -6.63
C SER A 58 17.04 -3.93 -5.30
N ASP A 59 18.35 -3.66 -5.30
CA ASP A 59 19.16 -3.29 -4.16
C ASP A 59 19.25 -1.78 -3.88
N LEU A 60 18.50 -0.95 -4.63
CA LEU A 60 18.39 0.50 -4.38
C LEU A 60 17.81 0.80 -2.99
N THR A 61 17.05 -0.14 -2.44
CA THR A 61 16.48 -0.02 -1.10
C THR A 61 16.93 -1.18 -0.22
N ARG A 62 17.12 -0.92 1.07
CA ARG A 62 17.31 -1.96 2.10
C ARG A 62 16.17 -1.96 3.10
N GLU A 63 15.87 -3.15 3.62
CA GLU A 63 14.88 -3.31 4.68
C GLU A 63 15.44 -2.87 6.03
N VAL A 64 14.59 -2.22 6.82
CA VAL A 64 14.86 -1.75 8.19
C VAL A 64 13.68 -2.11 9.07
N GLU A 65 13.98 -2.61 10.25
CA GLU A 65 13.01 -2.89 11.29
C GLU A 65 13.39 -2.12 12.55
N PRO A 66 12.54 -1.24 13.11
CA PRO A 66 12.78 -0.63 14.41
C PRO A 66 12.88 -1.67 15.52
N GLU A 67 13.71 -1.42 16.53
CA GLU A 67 13.88 -2.33 17.66
C GLU A 67 12.67 -2.27 18.60
N GLY A 68 12.10 -3.42 18.94
CA GLY A 68 10.97 -3.52 19.86
C GLY A 68 9.78 -2.66 19.43
N ASP A 69 9.37 -1.74 20.30
CA ASP A 69 8.27 -0.78 20.08
C ASP A 69 8.76 0.61 19.66
N ASP A 70 10.03 0.75 19.30
CA ASP A 70 10.60 2.03 18.88
C ASP A 70 9.95 2.49 17.56
N PRO A 71 9.71 3.80 17.40
CA PRO A 71 9.19 4.33 16.15
C PRO A 71 10.28 4.42 15.07
N PHE A 72 9.89 4.22 13.82
CA PHE A 72 10.69 4.68 12.70
C PHE A 72 10.65 6.22 12.63
N ILE A 73 11.81 6.86 12.47
CA ILE A 73 11.91 8.33 12.36
C ILE A 73 12.01 8.72 10.90
N LEU A 74 10.95 9.34 10.38
CA LEU A 74 10.89 9.85 9.01
C LEU A 74 11.28 11.33 9.01
N HIS A 75 12.48 11.64 8.49
CA HIS A 75 12.98 13.01 8.47
C HIS A 75 12.32 13.86 7.38
N PRO A 76 12.36 15.21 7.49
CA PRO A 76 11.86 16.12 6.47
C PRO A 76 12.48 15.83 5.09
N GLY A 77 11.63 15.70 4.07
CA GLY A 77 12.04 15.42 2.70
C GLY A 77 12.42 13.96 2.41
N GLU A 78 12.37 13.08 3.42
CA GLU A 78 12.58 11.64 3.18
C GLU A 78 11.35 10.99 2.56
N PHE A 79 11.64 9.99 1.73
CA PHE A 79 10.69 9.07 1.13
C PHE A 79 11.11 7.62 1.44
N VAL A 80 10.21 6.83 1.98
CA VAL A 80 10.45 5.42 2.33
C VAL A 80 9.26 4.56 1.93
N LEU A 81 9.49 3.27 1.76
CA LEU A 81 8.40 2.33 1.59
C LEU A 81 8.08 1.68 2.93
N GLY A 82 6.81 1.68 3.29
CA GLY A 82 6.23 0.88 4.35
C GLY A 82 5.24 -0.12 3.76
N SER A 83 4.49 -0.80 4.60
CA SER A 83 3.36 -1.64 4.19
C SER A 83 2.22 -1.58 5.17
N THR A 84 1.04 -1.98 4.72
CA THR A 84 -0.06 -2.29 5.63
C THR A 84 0.30 -3.50 6.48
N TYR A 85 -0.13 -3.51 7.74
CA TYR A 85 -0.05 -4.67 8.61
C TYR A 85 -1.03 -5.76 8.16
N GLU A 86 -2.19 -5.33 7.67
CA GLU A 86 -3.22 -6.21 7.15
C GLU A 86 -2.87 -6.66 5.73
N VAL A 87 -3.07 -7.95 5.49
CA VAL A 87 -3.19 -8.52 4.14
C VAL A 87 -4.59 -8.25 3.66
N VAL A 88 -4.75 -7.62 2.51
CA VAL A 88 -6.05 -7.45 1.86
C VAL A 88 -6.20 -8.44 0.72
N SER A 89 -7.41 -9.01 0.57
CA SER A 89 -7.77 -9.84 -0.59
C SER A 89 -9.11 -9.37 -1.15
N LEU A 90 -9.15 -9.17 -2.46
CA LEU A 90 -10.30 -8.62 -3.18
C LEU A 90 -10.85 -9.64 -4.19
N PRO A 91 -12.18 -9.70 -4.39
CA PRO A 91 -12.79 -10.46 -5.47
C PRO A 91 -12.56 -9.76 -6.83
N ASP A 92 -13.04 -10.35 -7.89
CA ASP A 92 -12.89 -9.88 -9.28
C ASP A 92 -13.80 -8.69 -9.66
N ASP A 93 -14.75 -8.33 -8.79
CA ASP A 93 -15.72 -7.24 -9.01
C ASP A 93 -15.65 -6.10 -7.99
N ILE A 94 -14.65 -6.12 -7.09
CA ILE A 94 -14.41 -5.06 -6.12
C ILE A 94 -12.95 -4.61 -6.22
N ALA A 95 -12.77 -3.30 -6.44
CA ALA A 95 -11.50 -2.62 -6.32
C ALA A 95 -11.40 -1.91 -4.97
N ALA A 96 -10.18 -1.60 -4.53
CA ALA A 96 -9.98 -0.73 -3.38
C ALA A 96 -9.09 0.46 -3.74
N ARG A 97 -9.11 1.46 -2.87
CA ARG A 97 -8.20 2.60 -2.92
C ARG A 97 -7.65 2.89 -1.54
N VAL A 98 -6.33 3.02 -1.48
CA VAL A 98 -5.64 3.48 -0.28
C VAL A 98 -5.76 4.99 -0.18
N GLU A 99 -6.22 5.46 0.96
CA GLU A 99 -6.27 6.88 1.32
C GLU A 99 -5.54 7.11 2.65
N GLY A 100 -4.91 8.28 2.78
CA GLY A 100 -4.29 8.67 4.04
C GLY A 100 -5.32 9.05 5.11
N LYS A 101 -4.85 9.15 6.35
CA LYS A 101 -5.64 9.70 7.46
C LYS A 101 -5.50 11.23 7.47
N SER A 102 -6.62 11.94 7.45
CA SER A 102 -6.62 13.41 7.43
C SER A 102 -5.88 14.04 8.63
N SER A 103 -5.90 13.38 9.78
CA SER A 103 -5.15 13.80 10.97
C SER A 103 -3.64 13.74 10.77
N LEU A 104 -3.12 12.73 10.07
CA LEU A 104 -1.70 12.58 9.76
C LEU A 104 -1.29 13.49 8.59
N GLY A 105 -2.15 13.64 7.60
CA GLY A 105 -1.91 14.57 6.49
C GLY A 105 -1.74 16.02 6.95
N ARG A 106 -2.48 16.43 8.00
CA ARG A 106 -2.33 17.77 8.61
C ARG A 106 -1.00 17.95 9.37
N LEU A 107 -0.30 16.88 9.68
CA LEU A 107 1.05 16.89 10.24
C LEU A 107 2.14 16.85 9.17
N GLY A 108 1.76 16.77 7.89
CA GLY A 108 2.69 16.71 6.76
C GLY A 108 3.11 15.29 6.38
N LEU A 109 2.42 14.27 6.86
CA LEU A 109 2.66 12.90 6.42
C LEU A 109 1.83 12.61 5.15
N LEU A 110 2.50 12.24 4.07
CA LEU A 110 1.87 11.58 2.91
C LEU A 110 1.94 10.07 3.17
N THR A 111 0.78 9.44 3.28
CA THR A 111 0.70 7.98 3.53
C THR A 111 0.89 7.19 2.24
N HIS A 112 0.48 7.76 1.12
CA HIS A 112 0.63 7.14 -0.19
C HIS A 112 0.72 8.24 -1.26
N ALA A 113 1.89 8.30 -1.93
CA ALA A 113 2.19 9.46 -2.77
C ALA A 113 1.43 9.43 -4.10
N THR A 114 1.24 8.26 -4.75
CA THR A 114 0.74 8.22 -6.13
C THR A 114 -0.28 7.13 -6.42
N ALA A 115 0.08 5.86 -6.37
CA ALA A 115 -0.65 4.75 -6.98
C ALA A 115 -1.56 4.01 -5.99
N GLY A 116 -2.50 4.74 -5.37
CA GLY A 116 -3.39 4.20 -4.33
C GLY A 116 -4.45 3.20 -4.80
N PHE A 117 -4.56 2.92 -6.10
CA PHE A 117 -5.56 1.99 -6.63
C PHE A 117 -5.12 0.53 -6.45
N VAL A 118 -5.98 -0.29 -5.90
CA VAL A 118 -5.80 -1.72 -5.69
C VAL A 118 -6.80 -2.45 -6.58
N ASP A 119 -6.28 -3.16 -7.56
CA ASP A 119 -7.10 -3.83 -8.58
C ASP A 119 -7.92 -5.01 -8.01
N PRO A 120 -9.09 -5.31 -8.63
CA PRO A 120 -9.84 -6.53 -8.34
C PRO A 120 -8.97 -7.78 -8.50
N GLY A 121 -9.11 -8.74 -7.58
CA GLY A 121 -8.30 -9.97 -7.57
C GLY A 121 -6.96 -9.86 -6.84
N PHE A 122 -6.55 -8.66 -6.39
CA PHE A 122 -5.34 -8.50 -5.61
C PHE A 122 -5.43 -9.23 -4.27
N SER A 123 -4.31 -9.83 -3.87
CA SER A 123 -4.12 -10.37 -2.52
C SER A 123 -2.68 -10.12 -2.07
N GLY A 124 -2.50 -9.52 -0.88
CA GLY A 124 -1.17 -9.23 -0.33
C GLY A 124 -1.19 -8.06 0.66
N HIS A 125 -0.02 -7.75 1.23
CA HIS A 125 0.19 -6.45 1.87
C HIS A 125 0.18 -5.35 0.81
N VAL A 126 -0.27 -4.15 1.15
CA VAL A 126 -0.14 -3.00 0.25
C VAL A 126 1.09 -2.21 0.65
N THR A 127 2.02 -2.04 -0.28
CA THR A 127 3.20 -1.18 -0.06
C THR A 127 2.75 0.27 0.00
N LEU A 128 3.17 1.00 1.02
CA LEU A 128 2.87 2.40 1.26
C LEU A 128 4.07 3.27 0.90
N GLU A 129 3.82 4.33 0.15
CA GLU A 129 4.80 5.33 -0.26
C GLU A 129 4.77 6.50 0.73
N LEU A 130 5.54 6.39 1.82
CA LEU A 130 5.52 7.33 2.93
C LEU A 130 6.49 8.48 2.70
N ALA A 131 6.02 9.72 2.81
CA ALA A 131 6.86 10.89 2.68
C ALA A 131 6.54 11.95 3.74
N ASN A 132 7.57 12.63 4.25
CA ASN A 132 7.43 13.73 5.19
C ASN A 132 7.67 15.06 4.46
N VAL A 133 6.60 15.83 4.27
CA VAL A 133 6.65 17.18 3.68
C VAL A 133 6.62 18.29 4.74
N ALA A 134 6.64 17.92 6.03
CA ALA A 134 6.76 18.88 7.13
C ALA A 134 8.23 19.28 7.36
N THR A 135 8.45 20.17 8.32
CA THR A 135 9.78 20.67 8.69
C THR A 135 10.39 19.95 9.89
N LEU A 136 9.62 19.11 10.57
CA LEU A 136 10.06 18.31 11.72
C LEU A 136 10.00 16.81 11.39
N PRO A 137 10.88 16.00 11.99
CA PRO A 137 10.78 14.54 11.88
C PRO A 137 9.44 14.03 12.42
N ILE A 138 8.87 13.03 11.73
CA ILE A 138 7.64 12.36 12.13
C ILE A 138 7.98 10.98 12.69
N LYS A 139 7.43 10.64 13.85
CA LYS A 139 7.53 9.30 14.43
C LYS A 139 6.43 8.40 13.87
N LEU A 140 6.83 7.30 13.25
CA LEU A 140 5.94 6.28 12.71
C LEU A 140 6.02 5.04 13.61
N TYR A 141 4.97 4.77 14.36
CA TYR A 141 4.91 3.61 15.26
C TYR A 141 4.34 2.40 14.54
N PRO A 142 4.99 1.23 14.57
CA PRO A 142 4.36 -0.02 14.12
C PRO A 142 2.99 -0.22 14.79
N GLY A 143 2.01 -0.67 14.02
CA GLY A 143 0.64 -0.87 14.50
C GLY A 143 -0.24 0.38 14.57
N MET A 144 0.29 1.59 14.33
CA MET A 144 -0.54 2.79 14.29
C MET A 144 -1.48 2.78 13.06
N LYS A 145 -2.66 3.38 13.20
CA LYS A 145 -3.57 3.61 12.06
C LYS A 145 -2.90 4.59 11.10
N ILE A 146 -2.51 4.12 9.92
CA ILE A 146 -1.72 4.89 8.94
C ILE A 146 -2.54 5.38 7.77
N GLY A 147 -3.55 4.63 7.38
CA GLY A 147 -4.39 4.90 6.22
C GLY A 147 -5.74 4.20 6.33
N GLN A 148 -6.42 4.11 5.23
CA GLN A 148 -7.71 3.42 5.11
C GLN A 148 -7.91 2.88 3.69
N PHE A 149 -8.67 1.78 3.56
CA PHE A 149 -9.16 1.29 2.28
C PHE A 149 -10.60 1.71 2.06
N CYS A 150 -10.86 2.39 0.94
CA CYS A 150 -12.20 2.59 0.37
C CYS A 150 -12.45 1.53 -0.69
N PHE A 151 -13.63 0.90 -0.69
CA PHE A 151 -13.94 -0.20 -1.61
C PHE A 151 -14.97 0.22 -2.64
N PHE A 152 -14.77 -0.18 -3.89
CA PHE A 152 -15.59 0.20 -5.02
C PHE A 152 -16.08 -1.04 -5.76
N ARG A 153 -17.40 -1.25 -5.81
CA ARG A 153 -17.97 -2.28 -6.66
C ARG A 153 -17.93 -1.85 -8.12
N LEU A 154 -17.40 -2.72 -8.97
CA LEU A 154 -17.43 -2.56 -10.41
C LEU A 154 -18.85 -2.79 -10.96
N THR A 155 -19.12 -2.29 -12.14
CA THR A 155 -20.41 -2.51 -12.84
C THR A 155 -20.55 -3.94 -13.37
N SER A 156 -19.43 -4.64 -13.55
CA SER A 156 -19.34 -6.06 -13.89
C SER A 156 -18.00 -6.61 -13.39
N PRO A 157 -17.86 -7.91 -13.14
CA PRO A 157 -16.59 -8.52 -12.79
C PRO A 157 -15.52 -8.27 -13.86
N SER A 158 -14.27 -8.13 -13.43
CA SER A 158 -13.13 -8.03 -14.35
C SER A 158 -12.96 -9.37 -15.08
N GLU A 159 -12.84 -9.32 -16.40
CA GLU A 159 -12.56 -10.52 -17.21
C GLU A 159 -11.17 -11.09 -16.90
N HIS A 160 -10.22 -10.21 -16.55
CA HIS A 160 -8.84 -10.56 -16.22
C HIS A 160 -8.41 -9.86 -14.96
N PRO A 161 -8.80 -10.36 -13.76
CA PRO A 161 -8.45 -9.73 -12.50
C PRO A 161 -6.94 -9.77 -12.24
N TYR A 162 -6.47 -8.98 -11.30
CA TYR A 162 -5.08 -8.97 -10.86
C TYR A 162 -4.66 -10.37 -10.39
N GLY A 163 -3.48 -10.83 -10.78
CA GLY A 163 -3.03 -12.21 -10.58
C GLY A 163 -3.32 -13.14 -11.76
N SER A 164 -4.14 -12.73 -12.74
CA SER A 164 -4.34 -13.51 -13.97
C SER A 164 -3.11 -13.46 -14.89
N GLU A 165 -2.94 -14.47 -15.74
CA GLU A 165 -1.78 -14.60 -16.64
C GLU A 165 -1.62 -13.42 -17.61
N LYS A 166 -2.74 -12.78 -18.00
CA LYS A 166 -2.76 -11.75 -19.05
C LYS A 166 -1.97 -10.49 -18.72
N TYR A 167 -2.01 -10.02 -17.48
CA TYR A 167 -1.45 -8.70 -17.11
C TYR A 167 -0.14 -8.75 -16.32
N GLY A 168 0.43 -9.93 -16.08
CA GLY A 168 1.75 -10.07 -15.44
C GLY A 168 1.82 -9.35 -14.09
N SER A 169 0.90 -9.68 -13.19
CA SER A 169 0.68 -9.03 -11.89
C SER A 169 1.90 -9.10 -10.97
N ARG A 170 2.70 -8.04 -10.95
CA ARG A 170 4.04 -8.00 -10.35
C ARG A 170 4.06 -8.15 -8.83
N TYR A 171 2.96 -7.78 -8.17
CA TYR A 171 2.91 -7.65 -6.71
C TYR A 171 1.88 -8.58 -6.06
N GLN A 172 1.34 -9.55 -6.82
CA GLN A 172 0.42 -10.54 -6.27
C GLN A 172 1.11 -11.37 -5.18
N GLY A 173 0.47 -11.51 -4.03
CA GLY A 173 0.99 -12.28 -2.90
C GLY A 173 2.14 -11.62 -2.14
N GLN A 174 2.45 -10.34 -2.40
CA GLN A 174 3.56 -9.67 -1.72
C GLN A 174 3.37 -9.64 -0.20
N ARG A 175 4.51 -9.68 0.51
CA ARG A 175 4.59 -9.59 1.96
C ARG A 175 5.59 -8.49 2.34
N GLY A 176 5.19 -7.63 3.29
CA GLY A 176 5.97 -6.46 3.68
C GLY A 176 6.14 -5.43 2.56
N PRO A 177 6.95 -4.38 2.78
CA PRO A 177 7.22 -3.37 1.78
C PRO A 177 8.09 -3.93 0.65
N THR A 178 7.54 -3.95 -0.58
CA THR A 178 8.20 -4.54 -1.75
C THR A 178 8.83 -3.43 -2.59
N PRO A 179 10.11 -3.58 -3.03
CA PRO A 179 10.74 -2.61 -3.92
C PRO A 179 10.10 -2.61 -5.31
N SER A 180 10.35 -1.55 -6.08
CA SER A 180 9.84 -1.44 -7.44
C SER A 180 10.31 -2.58 -8.32
N ARG A 181 9.39 -3.11 -9.13
CA ARG A 181 9.62 -4.11 -10.18
C ARG A 181 9.31 -3.54 -11.56
N SER A 182 9.46 -2.22 -11.73
CA SER A 182 9.14 -1.52 -12.99
C SER A 182 9.89 -2.09 -14.20
N PHE A 183 11.15 -2.49 -14.02
CA PHE A 183 12.00 -3.04 -15.08
C PHE A 183 11.43 -4.32 -15.72
N GLN A 184 10.66 -5.13 -14.99
CA GLN A 184 10.11 -6.40 -15.48
C GLN A 184 9.10 -6.24 -16.63
N SER A 185 8.48 -5.07 -16.73
CA SER A 185 7.52 -4.76 -17.79
C SER A 185 7.77 -3.38 -18.40
N PHE A 186 9.02 -2.90 -18.28
CA PHE A 186 9.37 -1.62 -18.88
C PHE A 186 9.17 -1.67 -20.40
N HIS A 187 8.40 -0.72 -20.89
CA HIS A 187 8.17 -0.56 -22.33
C HIS A 187 8.16 0.92 -22.66
N ARG A 188 8.78 1.28 -23.77
CA ARG A 188 8.67 2.61 -24.35
C ARG A 188 8.43 2.51 -25.85
N THR A 189 7.58 3.37 -26.37
CA THR A 189 7.45 3.55 -27.80
C THR A 189 8.54 4.50 -28.26
N PRO A 190 9.39 4.13 -29.25
CA PRO A 190 10.33 5.08 -29.86
C PRO A 190 9.57 6.24 -30.50
N ILE A 191 10.04 7.47 -30.28
CA ILE A 191 9.50 8.72 -30.84
C ILE A 191 10.51 9.37 -31.77
#